data_3358b44be6aeab7ff8bc457d3e67245a
#
_entry.id   3358b44be6aeab7ff8bc457d3e67245a
#
_cell.length_a   1.000
_cell.length_b   1.000
_cell.length_c   1.000
_cell.angle_alpha   90.00
_cell.angle_beta   90.00
_cell.angle_gamma   90.00
#
_symmetry.space_group_name_H-M   'P 1'
#
loop_
_entity.id
_entity.type
_entity.pdbx_description
1 polymer ?
#
loop_
_entity_poly.entity_id
_entity_poly.type
_entity_poly.pdbx_seq_one_letter_code
_entity_poly.pdbx_strand_id
1 'polypeptide(L)'
;MHVSKRWLAGLALGVFSLSAQADITVHDIEGRDVTLEKPAEHIVLAEGRQLIALSLLDTNPAHWLLGWGSDMKRSPELYDIYHKRAPELDDLPIVGDGPGPGSISVERIISMNPDAVVLSRSQIPVSQGQELMHQLDAAGIPVVFIDFATDPLDDTVPSLRALGTLLGREDQAERYIRFYEQKRQAVLDRVGQISKADRPTVMIEAHAGMGECCNSPGQGSFDYFAKRLNVDNIGADVLKGKSGRIDPEYVLTRDPEVYIATGGGYLRQVNGLVLGPDVSESEARQSLKHILERPLIGHLSAVENGRVHGLYHHLINTPLNILVLEQMAKWSYPDRFKDIDAQRTLEEINEHYISDPFMGSLWVDLKK
;
A
#
# COMPACT_ATOMS: atom_id res chain seq x y z
N MET A 1 22.31 58.59 66.25
CA MET A 1 21.94 57.18 66.00
C MET A 1 21.54 57.02 64.52
N HIS A 2 22.45 56.50 63.66
CA HIS A 2 22.19 56.29 62.27
C HIS A 2 22.00 54.76 62.00
N VAL A 3 20.81 54.34 61.54
CA VAL A 3 20.50 53.02 61.21
C VAL A 3 20.64 52.88 59.66
N SER A 4 21.67 52.21 59.25
CA SER A 4 21.88 51.86 57.78
C SER A 4 21.03 50.68 57.36
N LYS A 5 20.13 50.91 56.42
CA LYS A 5 19.37 49.82 55.70
C LYS A 5 20.24 49.17 54.62
N ARG A 6 20.62 47.92 54.83
CA ARG A 6 21.23 47.07 53.81
C ARG A 6 20.14 46.45 52.92
N TRP A 7 20.18 46.78 51.65
CA TRP A 7 19.37 46.14 50.63
C TRP A 7 20.10 44.85 50.17
N LEU A 8 19.48 43.69 50.37
CA LEU A 8 19.90 42.38 49.74
C LEU A 8 19.21 42.29 48.43
N ALA A 9 19.98 42.44 47.32
CA ALA A 9 19.54 42.13 45.99
C ALA A 9 19.66 40.57 45.76
N GLY A 10 18.53 39.88 45.78
CA GLY A 10 18.48 38.45 45.42
C GLY A 10 18.58 38.28 43.90
N LEU A 11 19.68 37.70 43.43
CA LEU A 11 19.86 37.29 42.04
C LEU A 11 19.09 35.99 41.83
N ALA A 12 17.93 36.03 41.17
CA ALA A 12 17.21 34.84 40.72
C ALA A 12 17.90 34.33 39.46
N LEU A 13 18.73 33.27 39.58
CA LEU A 13 19.19 32.48 38.43
C LEU A 13 18.02 31.68 37.91
N GLY A 14 17.45 32.10 36.79
CA GLY A 14 16.54 31.32 36.01
C GLY A 14 17.29 30.14 35.36
N VAL A 15 17.08 28.94 35.87
CA VAL A 15 17.54 27.70 35.21
C VAL A 15 16.66 27.47 34.00
N PHE A 16 17.13 27.90 32.83
CA PHE A 16 16.56 27.43 31.55
C PHE A 16 16.93 25.96 31.40
N SER A 17 16.01 25.06 31.72
CA SER A 17 16.10 23.65 31.32
C SER A 17 15.98 23.61 29.82
N LEU A 18 17.10 23.58 29.10
CA LEU A 18 17.16 23.12 27.74
C LEU A 18 16.79 21.62 27.79
N SER A 19 15.56 21.29 27.44
CA SER A 19 15.19 19.91 27.13
C SER A 19 15.99 19.52 25.90
N ALA A 20 17.12 18.83 26.08
CA ALA A 20 17.78 18.14 25.00
C ALA A 20 16.80 17.04 24.53
N GLN A 21 16.15 17.27 23.42
CA GLN A 21 15.37 16.23 22.76
C GLN A 21 16.40 15.23 22.22
N ALA A 22 16.26 13.97 22.58
CA ALA A 22 17.15 12.94 22.07
C ALA A 22 16.88 12.72 20.58
N ASP A 23 17.93 12.53 19.81
CA ASP A 23 17.83 12.14 18.42
C ASP A 23 16.95 10.89 18.29
N ILE A 24 16.15 10.84 17.24
CA ILE A 24 15.38 9.66 16.87
C ILE A 24 16.17 8.85 15.82
N THR A 25 16.04 7.53 15.86
CA THR A 25 16.61 6.63 14.86
C THR A 25 15.50 5.84 14.19
N VAL A 26 15.33 6.03 12.90
CA VAL A 26 14.38 5.32 12.06
C VAL A 26 15.09 4.13 11.42
N HIS A 27 14.61 2.92 11.70
CA HIS A 27 15.05 1.71 11.01
C HIS A 27 14.19 1.50 9.77
N ASP A 28 14.76 1.68 8.58
CA ASP A 28 14.01 1.55 7.34
C ASP A 28 14.04 0.12 6.76
N ILE A 29 13.23 -0.13 5.72
CA ILE A 29 13.10 -1.46 5.12
C ILE A 29 14.34 -1.92 4.32
N GLU A 30 15.27 -1.01 4.02
CA GLU A 30 16.57 -1.33 3.43
C GLU A 30 17.63 -1.72 4.51
N GLY A 31 17.20 -1.78 5.79
CA GLY A 31 18.07 -2.12 6.91
C GLY A 31 19.01 -1.00 7.32
N ARG A 32 18.68 0.25 6.97
CA ARG A 32 19.49 1.42 7.32
C ARG A 32 18.93 2.09 8.57
N ASP A 33 19.84 2.68 9.34
CA ASP A 33 19.56 3.55 10.46
C ASP A 33 19.63 5.00 10.00
N VAL A 34 18.47 5.69 10.01
CA VAL A 34 18.35 7.10 9.63
C VAL A 34 18.12 7.93 10.89
N THR A 35 19.05 8.81 11.22
CA THR A 35 18.99 9.64 12.44
C THR A 35 18.48 11.02 12.10
N LEU A 36 17.51 11.51 12.89
CA LEU A 36 17.01 12.88 12.87
C LEU A 36 17.09 13.48 14.29
N GLU A 37 17.29 14.78 14.40
CA GLU A 37 17.33 15.49 15.71
C GLU A 37 15.98 15.45 16.44
N LYS A 38 14.88 15.32 15.70
CA LYS A 38 13.49 15.22 16.19
C LYS A 38 12.61 14.53 15.15
N PRO A 39 11.39 14.09 15.51
CA PRO A 39 10.40 13.65 14.54
C PRO A 39 10.17 14.69 13.44
N ALA A 40 10.02 14.23 12.19
CA ALA A 40 9.80 15.08 11.04
C ALA A 40 8.43 15.78 11.13
N GLU A 41 8.42 17.07 10.88
CA GLU A 41 7.21 17.89 10.76
C GLU A 41 6.81 18.12 9.30
N HIS A 42 7.80 18.06 8.39
CA HIS A 42 7.63 18.32 6.98
C HIS A 42 8.38 17.28 6.13
N ILE A 43 7.65 16.51 5.36
CA ILE A 43 8.23 15.47 4.51
C ILE A 43 7.87 15.66 3.03
N VAL A 44 8.66 15.04 2.18
CA VAL A 44 8.31 14.78 0.78
C VAL A 44 7.95 13.30 0.62
N LEU A 45 6.78 13.02 0.06
CA LEU A 45 6.26 11.68 -0.17
C LEU A 45 6.37 11.35 -1.67
N ALA A 46 7.43 10.64 -2.08
CA ALA A 46 7.71 10.43 -3.51
C ALA A 46 6.68 9.55 -4.23
N GLU A 47 5.95 8.71 -3.51
CA GLU A 47 4.77 8.00 -4.00
C GLU A 47 3.52 8.50 -3.28
N GLY A 48 2.68 9.27 -3.97
CA GLY A 48 1.50 9.92 -3.38
C GLY A 48 0.49 8.95 -2.77
N ARG A 49 0.38 7.73 -3.31
CA ARG A 49 -0.48 6.67 -2.79
C ARG A 49 -0.15 6.29 -1.33
N GLN A 50 1.07 6.49 -0.90
CA GLN A 50 1.47 6.23 0.48
C GLN A 50 0.83 7.20 1.50
N LEU A 51 0.07 8.20 1.03
CA LEU A 51 -0.83 8.98 1.88
C LEU A 51 -1.81 8.07 2.65
N ILE A 52 -2.15 6.90 2.09
CA ILE A 52 -2.96 5.87 2.77
C ILE A 52 -2.25 5.35 4.03
N ALA A 53 -0.94 5.14 3.97
CA ALA A 53 -0.17 4.71 5.15
C ALA A 53 -0.12 5.82 6.22
N LEU A 54 0.04 7.07 5.79
CA LEU A 54 0.03 8.22 6.71
C LEU A 54 -1.34 8.42 7.37
N SER A 55 -2.45 8.09 6.68
CA SER A 55 -3.80 8.20 7.24
C SER A 55 -4.11 7.21 8.36
N LEU A 56 -3.31 6.16 8.51
CA LEU A 56 -3.33 5.27 9.67
C LEU A 56 -2.64 5.88 10.90
N LEU A 57 -1.81 6.91 10.70
CA LEU A 57 -1.00 7.54 11.75
C LEU A 57 -1.60 8.85 12.23
N ASP A 58 -2.33 9.56 11.38
CA ASP A 58 -2.95 10.84 11.72
C ASP A 58 -4.25 11.08 10.98
N THR A 59 -5.12 11.89 11.58
CA THR A 59 -6.42 12.26 11.01
C THR A 59 -6.34 13.29 9.89
N ASN A 60 -5.23 14.01 9.77
CA ASN A 60 -4.96 14.94 8.66
C ASN A 60 -3.54 14.69 8.09
N PRO A 61 -3.33 13.60 7.33
CA PRO A 61 -2.01 13.21 6.88
C PRO A 61 -1.37 14.19 5.88
N ALA A 62 -2.17 15.06 5.24
CA ALA A 62 -1.68 16.05 4.29
C ALA A 62 -0.80 17.14 4.93
N HIS A 63 -0.99 17.42 6.22
CA HIS A 63 -0.27 18.49 6.91
C HIS A 63 1.26 18.29 6.96
N TRP A 64 1.73 17.06 6.85
CA TRP A 64 3.17 16.78 6.79
C TRP A 64 3.79 17.04 5.42
N LEU A 65 2.98 17.16 4.34
CA LEU A 65 3.50 17.13 2.99
C LEU A 65 3.95 18.51 2.51
N LEU A 66 5.22 18.64 2.13
CA LEU A 66 5.74 19.77 1.33
C LEU A 66 5.61 19.51 -0.17
N GLY A 67 5.57 18.24 -0.57
CA GLY A 67 5.44 17.81 -1.95
C GLY A 67 5.22 16.31 -2.03
N TRP A 68 4.69 15.84 -3.14
CA TRP A 68 4.34 14.44 -3.29
C TRP A 68 4.37 13.94 -4.75
N GLY A 69 4.26 12.60 -4.91
CA GLY A 69 4.10 11.98 -6.22
C GLY A 69 2.68 12.14 -6.76
N SER A 70 2.54 12.30 -8.08
CA SER A 70 1.24 12.48 -8.74
C SER A 70 0.46 11.19 -8.98
N ASP A 71 1.00 10.03 -8.60
CA ASP A 71 0.43 8.71 -8.90
C ASP A 71 -1.00 8.53 -8.36
N MET A 72 -1.32 9.11 -7.21
CA MET A 72 -2.67 9.09 -6.66
C MET A 72 -3.68 9.84 -7.54
N LYS A 73 -3.26 10.96 -8.18
CA LYS A 73 -4.12 11.74 -9.11
C LYS A 73 -4.54 10.94 -10.36
N ARG A 74 -3.82 9.84 -10.69
CA ARG A 74 -4.22 8.93 -11.78
C ARG A 74 -5.32 7.93 -11.40
N SER A 75 -5.70 7.90 -10.11
CA SER A 75 -6.81 7.11 -9.57
C SER A 75 -7.79 8.05 -8.89
N PRO A 76 -8.66 8.74 -9.66
CA PRO A 76 -9.55 9.78 -9.14
C PRO A 76 -10.38 9.30 -7.95
N GLU A 77 -10.86 8.06 -8.00
CA GLU A 77 -11.66 7.44 -6.94
C GLU A 77 -10.91 7.35 -5.61
N LEU A 78 -9.57 7.20 -5.67
CA LEU A 78 -8.70 7.17 -4.50
C LEU A 78 -8.31 8.57 -4.06
N TYR A 79 -8.00 9.45 -5.03
CA TYR A 79 -7.66 10.84 -4.77
C TYR A 79 -8.78 11.59 -4.07
N ASP A 80 -10.02 11.40 -4.52
CA ASP A 80 -11.21 12.10 -4.01
C ASP A 80 -11.51 11.80 -2.53
N ILE A 81 -11.07 10.65 -2.01
CA ILE A 81 -11.19 10.32 -0.58
C ILE A 81 -10.48 11.38 0.26
N TYR A 82 -9.23 11.70 -0.11
CA TYR A 82 -8.37 12.61 0.65
C TYR A 82 -8.60 14.07 0.28
N HIS A 83 -8.81 14.35 -1.00
CA HIS A 83 -9.00 15.72 -1.50
C HIS A 83 -10.23 16.41 -0.89
N LYS A 84 -11.30 15.67 -0.59
CA LYS A 84 -12.50 16.24 0.07
C LYS A 84 -12.18 16.84 1.45
N ARG A 85 -11.23 16.26 2.16
CA ARG A 85 -10.82 16.72 3.50
C ARG A 85 -9.66 17.72 3.44
N ALA A 86 -8.73 17.50 2.52
CA ALA A 86 -7.50 18.26 2.35
C ALA A 86 -7.41 18.81 0.91
N PRO A 87 -8.22 19.86 0.56
CA PRO A 87 -8.16 20.47 -0.77
C PRO A 87 -6.80 21.04 -1.13
N GLU A 88 -5.98 21.38 -0.12
CA GLU A 88 -4.60 21.85 -0.26
C GLU A 88 -3.69 20.84 -0.99
N LEU A 89 -4.09 19.58 -1.13
CA LEU A 89 -3.37 18.59 -1.94
C LEU A 89 -3.22 19.00 -3.42
N ASP A 90 -4.11 19.88 -3.91
CA ASP A 90 -4.00 20.42 -5.27
C ASP A 90 -2.84 21.40 -5.43
N ASP A 91 -2.53 22.13 -4.38
CA ASP A 91 -1.49 23.18 -4.37
C ASP A 91 -0.11 22.61 -4.07
N LEU A 92 -0.02 21.35 -3.60
CA LEU A 92 1.26 20.74 -3.27
C LEU A 92 2.11 20.49 -4.53
N PRO A 93 3.41 20.84 -4.49
CA PRO A 93 4.36 20.54 -5.56
C PRO A 93 4.42 19.05 -5.88
N ILE A 94 4.32 18.73 -7.18
CA ILE A 94 4.55 17.36 -7.66
C ILE A 94 6.05 17.14 -7.82
N VAL A 95 6.59 16.17 -7.09
CA VAL A 95 8.01 15.80 -7.13
C VAL A 95 8.31 14.64 -8.07
N GLY A 96 7.27 13.90 -8.49
CA GLY A 96 7.39 12.79 -9.41
C GLY A 96 6.05 12.48 -10.06
N ASP A 97 6.07 12.13 -11.35
CA ASP A 97 4.86 11.90 -12.16
C ASP A 97 4.76 10.50 -12.77
N GLY A 98 5.67 9.60 -12.41
CA GLY A 98 5.71 8.24 -12.96
C GLY A 98 6.35 7.20 -12.04
N PRO A 99 6.27 5.94 -12.44
CA PRO A 99 6.97 4.86 -11.76
C PRO A 99 8.45 4.91 -12.14
N GLY A 100 9.30 5.09 -11.17
CA GLY A 100 10.74 5.02 -11.33
C GLY A 100 11.47 6.32 -11.00
N PRO A 101 12.77 6.23 -10.74
CA PRO A 101 13.57 7.33 -10.20
C PRO A 101 13.79 8.47 -11.22
N GLY A 102 13.72 8.19 -12.50
CA GLY A 102 13.84 9.24 -13.54
C GLY A 102 12.67 10.22 -13.57
N SER A 103 11.58 9.91 -12.83
CA SER A 103 10.44 10.81 -12.67
C SER A 103 10.56 11.71 -11.43
N ILE A 104 11.51 11.44 -10.52
CA ILE A 104 11.67 12.18 -9.26
C ILE A 104 12.61 13.38 -9.48
N SER A 105 12.12 14.58 -9.24
CA SER A 105 12.90 15.82 -9.34
C SER A 105 13.63 16.10 -8.02
N VAL A 106 14.91 15.71 -7.95
CA VAL A 106 15.77 15.97 -6.78
C VAL A 106 15.93 17.47 -6.52
N GLU A 107 16.10 18.27 -7.57
CA GLU A 107 16.23 19.72 -7.44
C GLU A 107 15.01 20.35 -6.77
N ARG A 108 13.80 19.89 -7.13
CA ARG A 108 12.57 20.36 -6.50
C ARG A 108 12.49 19.95 -5.04
N ILE A 109 12.87 18.71 -4.69
CA ILE A 109 12.94 18.24 -3.32
C ILE A 109 13.90 19.09 -2.50
N ILE A 110 15.12 19.31 -2.98
CA ILE A 110 16.12 20.14 -2.29
C ILE A 110 15.61 21.56 -2.06
N SER A 111 14.91 22.15 -3.06
CA SER A 111 14.38 23.51 -2.94
C SER A 111 13.30 23.68 -1.85
N MET A 112 12.61 22.60 -1.49
CA MET A 112 11.60 22.60 -0.42
C MET A 112 12.19 22.41 0.99
N ASN A 113 13.44 21.97 1.08
CA ASN A 113 14.15 21.72 2.33
C ASN A 113 13.34 20.91 3.36
N PRO A 114 12.91 19.68 3.00
CA PRO A 114 12.13 18.84 3.90
C PRO A 114 12.99 18.28 5.04
N ASP A 115 12.36 17.92 6.15
CA ASP A 115 13.02 17.20 7.26
C ASP A 115 13.42 15.78 6.83
N ALA A 116 12.66 15.17 5.92
CA ALA A 116 12.96 13.87 5.33
C ALA A 116 12.23 13.65 4.00
N VAL A 117 12.75 12.71 3.20
CA VAL A 117 12.08 12.18 2.00
C VAL A 117 11.69 10.73 2.26
N VAL A 118 10.45 10.40 1.98
CA VAL A 118 9.94 9.02 2.02
C VAL A 118 9.89 8.46 0.60
N LEU A 119 10.63 7.39 0.37
CA LEU A 119 10.72 6.70 -0.92
C LEU A 119 10.17 5.28 -0.78
N SER A 120 9.46 4.81 -1.81
CA SER A 120 9.08 3.41 -1.91
C SER A 120 10.16 2.60 -2.61
N ARG A 121 10.60 1.48 -2.02
CA ARG A 121 11.56 0.54 -2.62
C ARG A 121 11.16 0.14 -4.04
N SER A 122 9.88 -0.08 -4.25
CA SER A 122 9.33 -0.51 -5.54
C SER A 122 9.54 0.50 -6.68
N GLN A 123 9.75 1.78 -6.35
CA GLN A 123 9.93 2.86 -7.34
C GLN A 123 11.37 3.04 -7.79
N ILE A 124 12.37 2.46 -7.08
CA ILE A 124 13.77 2.78 -7.32
C ILE A 124 14.52 1.55 -7.86
N PRO A 125 14.75 1.44 -9.18
CA PRO A 125 15.74 0.51 -9.72
C PRO A 125 17.13 0.83 -9.16
N VAL A 126 17.88 -0.21 -8.77
CA VAL A 126 19.13 -0.13 -8.01
C VAL A 126 20.14 0.89 -8.58
N SER A 127 20.26 1.02 -9.90
CA SER A 127 21.26 1.88 -10.52
C SER A 127 20.95 3.38 -10.47
N GLN A 128 19.69 3.76 -10.57
CA GLN A 128 19.27 5.18 -10.55
C GLN A 128 18.98 5.66 -9.12
N GLY A 129 18.63 4.72 -8.23
CA GLY A 129 18.45 5.02 -6.82
C GLY A 129 19.73 5.48 -6.14
N GLN A 130 20.89 4.99 -6.56
CA GLN A 130 22.19 5.41 -6.00
C GLN A 130 22.49 6.89 -6.28
N GLU A 131 22.22 7.37 -7.50
CA GLU A 131 22.44 8.77 -7.85
C GLU A 131 21.47 9.71 -7.09
N LEU A 132 20.19 9.33 -7.01
CA LEU A 132 19.18 10.05 -6.23
C LEU A 132 19.62 10.15 -4.75
N MET A 133 20.05 9.04 -4.15
CA MET A 133 20.51 8.99 -2.77
C MET A 133 21.74 9.86 -2.55
N HIS A 134 22.73 9.80 -3.45
CA HIS A 134 23.93 10.61 -3.35
C HIS A 134 23.64 12.11 -3.38
N GLN A 135 22.71 12.54 -4.22
CA GLN A 135 22.31 13.96 -4.31
C GLN A 135 21.55 14.45 -3.08
N LEU A 136 20.64 13.64 -2.51
CA LEU A 136 19.91 13.98 -1.31
C LEU A 136 20.84 13.97 -0.08
N ASP A 137 21.74 13.00 0.02
CA ASP A 137 22.75 12.94 1.08
C ASP A 137 23.70 14.14 1.05
N ALA A 138 24.17 14.53 -0.15
CA ALA A 138 24.98 15.73 -0.33
C ALA A 138 24.27 17.03 0.06
N ALA A 139 22.94 17.05 0.00
CA ALA A 139 22.10 18.14 0.46
C ALA A 139 21.76 18.04 1.95
N GLY A 140 22.18 16.98 2.64
CA GLY A 140 21.88 16.75 4.06
C GLY A 140 20.42 16.39 4.33
N ILE A 141 19.70 15.86 3.33
CA ILE A 141 18.29 15.50 3.45
C ILE A 141 18.16 14.01 3.74
N PRO A 142 17.66 13.61 4.93
CA PRO A 142 17.45 12.21 5.30
C PRO A 142 16.45 11.52 4.35
N VAL A 143 16.73 10.26 4.00
CA VAL A 143 15.83 9.44 3.18
C VAL A 143 15.43 8.19 3.95
N VAL A 144 14.13 7.94 4.04
CA VAL A 144 13.54 6.75 4.67
C VAL A 144 12.85 5.90 3.60
N PHE A 145 13.21 4.63 3.50
CA PHE A 145 12.56 3.68 2.60
C PHE A 145 11.42 2.95 3.27
N ILE A 146 10.31 2.85 2.54
CA ILE A 146 9.15 2.02 2.87
C ILE A 146 8.79 1.13 1.68
N ASP A 147 8.03 0.06 1.88
CA ASP A 147 7.41 -0.68 0.78
C ASP A 147 6.15 -1.41 1.24
N PHE A 148 5.14 -1.41 0.35
CA PHE A 148 3.92 -2.19 0.49
C PHE A 148 3.63 -3.03 -0.76
N ALA A 149 4.57 -3.07 -1.71
CA ALA A 149 4.35 -3.62 -3.04
C ALA A 149 5.24 -4.81 -3.39
N THR A 150 6.51 -4.81 -2.95
CA THR A 150 7.48 -5.85 -3.32
C THR A 150 7.24 -7.12 -2.51
N ASP A 151 7.32 -7.02 -1.19
CA ASP A 151 7.04 -8.10 -0.24
C ASP A 151 5.95 -7.64 0.76
N PRO A 152 4.71 -7.43 0.28
CA PRO A 152 3.70 -6.66 1.01
C PRO A 152 3.40 -7.20 2.41
N LEU A 153 3.40 -8.51 2.63
CA LEU A 153 3.10 -9.09 3.93
C LEU A 153 4.27 -8.99 4.92
N ASP A 154 5.51 -8.93 4.46
CA ASP A 154 6.69 -8.82 5.31
C ASP A 154 7.13 -7.37 5.49
N ASP A 155 6.98 -6.52 4.47
CA ASP A 155 7.44 -5.12 4.51
C ASP A 155 6.40 -4.15 5.12
N THR A 156 5.12 -4.52 5.21
CA THR A 156 4.07 -3.64 5.77
C THR A 156 4.37 -3.24 7.22
N VAL A 157 4.70 -4.17 8.08
CA VAL A 157 4.95 -3.89 9.50
C VAL A 157 6.19 -3.01 9.70
N PRO A 158 7.38 -3.34 9.14
CA PRO A 158 8.54 -2.48 9.28
C PRO A 158 8.35 -1.11 8.63
N SER A 159 7.63 -1.00 7.50
CA SER A 159 7.33 0.29 6.87
C SER A 159 6.45 1.19 7.74
N LEU A 160 5.41 0.64 8.35
CA LEU A 160 4.56 1.38 9.27
C LEU A 160 5.32 1.83 10.53
N ARG A 161 6.21 0.97 11.05
CA ARG A 161 7.05 1.29 12.20
C ARG A 161 8.04 2.41 11.87
N ALA A 162 8.67 2.35 10.68
CA ALA A 162 9.55 3.41 10.19
C ALA A 162 8.81 4.75 10.07
N LEU A 163 7.62 4.76 9.47
CA LEU A 163 6.78 5.97 9.38
C LEU A 163 6.34 6.48 10.76
N GLY A 164 5.96 5.57 11.66
CA GLY A 164 5.59 5.93 13.04
C GLY A 164 6.71 6.64 13.75
N THR A 165 7.94 6.11 13.73
CA THR A 165 9.12 6.72 14.33
C THR A 165 9.49 8.03 13.64
N LEU A 166 9.47 8.05 12.29
CA LEU A 166 9.78 9.26 11.54
C LEU A 166 8.89 10.45 11.93
N LEU A 167 7.61 10.20 12.15
CA LEU A 167 6.60 11.24 12.39
C LEU A 167 6.20 11.41 13.87
N GLY A 168 6.84 10.66 14.80
CA GLY A 168 6.47 10.68 16.22
C GLY A 168 5.04 10.16 16.45
N ARG A 169 4.68 9.08 15.74
CA ARG A 169 3.36 8.44 15.76
C ARG A 169 3.46 6.92 16.03
N GLU A 170 4.43 6.54 16.84
CA GLU A 170 4.73 5.15 17.17
C GLU A 170 3.51 4.42 17.75
N ASP A 171 2.77 5.07 18.66
CA ASP A 171 1.60 4.48 19.30
C ASP A 171 0.49 4.16 18.28
N GLN A 172 0.27 5.04 17.32
CA GLN A 172 -0.71 4.84 16.24
C GLN A 172 -0.26 3.71 15.31
N ALA A 173 1.01 3.73 14.90
CA ALA A 173 1.61 2.68 14.09
C ALA A 173 1.47 1.30 14.76
N GLU A 174 1.91 1.17 16.03
CA GLU A 174 1.86 -0.10 16.75
C GLU A 174 0.42 -0.56 17.05
N ARG A 175 -0.55 0.36 17.17
CA ARG A 175 -1.96 0.00 17.30
C ARG A 175 -2.47 -0.71 16.05
N TYR A 176 -2.19 -0.17 14.85
CA TYR A 176 -2.58 -0.81 13.60
C TYR A 176 -1.74 -2.06 13.31
N ILE A 177 -0.44 -2.05 13.61
CA ILE A 177 0.46 -3.20 13.44
C ILE A 177 -0.06 -4.41 14.22
N ARG A 178 -0.46 -4.25 15.49
CA ARG A 178 -1.04 -5.38 16.27
C ARG A 178 -2.29 -5.96 15.64
N PHE A 179 -3.18 -5.11 15.13
CA PHE A 179 -4.37 -5.55 14.40
C PHE A 179 -3.99 -6.31 13.13
N TYR A 180 -3.10 -5.75 12.32
CA TYR A 180 -2.61 -6.34 11.09
C TYR A 180 -1.98 -7.71 11.32
N GLU A 181 -1.06 -7.81 12.29
CA GLU A 181 -0.39 -9.07 12.63
C GLU A 181 -1.35 -10.13 13.13
N GLN A 182 -2.33 -9.77 13.95
CA GLN A 182 -3.37 -10.70 14.42
C GLN A 182 -4.16 -11.30 13.24
N LYS A 183 -4.61 -10.46 12.29
CA LYS A 183 -5.35 -10.90 11.12
C LYS A 183 -4.47 -11.77 10.20
N ARG A 184 -3.24 -11.33 9.94
CA ARG A 184 -2.25 -12.06 9.13
C ARG A 184 -1.96 -13.43 9.72
N GLN A 185 -1.68 -13.51 11.01
CA GLN A 185 -1.35 -14.78 11.69
C GLN A 185 -2.53 -15.76 11.67
N ALA A 186 -3.76 -15.27 11.87
CA ALA A 186 -4.96 -16.10 11.80
C ALA A 186 -5.14 -16.80 10.44
N VAL A 187 -4.71 -16.16 9.34
CA VAL A 187 -4.71 -16.79 8.01
C VAL A 187 -3.53 -17.75 7.87
N LEU A 188 -2.30 -17.32 8.19
CA LEU A 188 -1.10 -18.09 7.90
C LEU A 188 -1.01 -19.40 8.74
N ASP A 189 -1.50 -19.41 9.98
CA ASP A 189 -1.55 -20.62 10.81
C ASP A 189 -2.39 -21.72 10.18
N ARG A 190 -3.50 -21.37 9.53
CA ARG A 190 -4.37 -22.32 8.84
C ARG A 190 -3.77 -22.82 7.53
N VAL A 191 -3.09 -21.93 6.80
CA VAL A 191 -2.38 -22.29 5.56
C VAL A 191 -1.28 -23.32 5.84
N GLY A 192 -0.55 -23.20 6.93
CA GLY A 192 0.48 -24.15 7.34
C GLY A 192 0.02 -25.60 7.46
N GLN A 193 -1.31 -25.82 7.57
CA GLN A 193 -1.93 -27.14 7.66
C GLN A 193 -2.40 -27.70 6.30
N ILE A 194 -2.21 -26.97 5.19
CA ILE A 194 -2.65 -27.36 3.85
C ILE A 194 -1.55 -28.18 3.17
N SER A 195 -1.92 -29.39 2.74
CA SER A 195 -0.98 -30.24 2.02
C SER A 195 -0.66 -29.71 0.61
N LYS A 196 0.47 -30.11 0.06
CA LYS A 196 0.81 -29.75 -1.34
C LYS A 196 -0.19 -30.28 -2.37
N ALA A 197 -0.85 -31.40 -2.06
CA ALA A 197 -1.82 -32.01 -2.96
C ALA A 197 -3.16 -31.26 -2.99
N ASP A 198 -3.43 -30.44 -1.99
CA ASP A 198 -4.68 -29.66 -1.86
C ASP A 198 -4.54 -28.22 -2.35
N ARG A 199 -3.44 -27.89 -3.04
CA ARG A 199 -3.20 -26.55 -3.58
C ARG A 199 -4.08 -26.28 -4.78
N PRO A 200 -4.95 -25.26 -4.75
CA PRO A 200 -5.66 -24.86 -5.95
C PRO A 200 -4.74 -24.13 -6.91
N THR A 201 -5.02 -24.30 -8.21
CA THR A 201 -4.43 -23.48 -9.26
C THR A 201 -5.21 -22.18 -9.39
N VAL A 202 -4.51 -21.06 -9.46
CA VAL A 202 -5.12 -19.72 -9.58
C VAL A 202 -4.51 -18.99 -10.76
N MET A 203 -5.37 -18.40 -11.57
CA MET A 203 -5.00 -17.37 -12.52
C MET A 203 -5.33 -15.99 -11.91
N ILE A 204 -4.33 -15.12 -11.85
CA ILE A 204 -4.54 -13.72 -11.49
C ILE A 204 -4.35 -12.89 -12.77
N GLU A 205 -5.37 -12.13 -13.16
CA GLU A 205 -5.26 -11.19 -14.27
C GLU A 205 -5.18 -9.76 -13.74
N ALA A 206 -4.03 -9.12 -13.92
CA ALA A 206 -3.81 -7.76 -13.51
C ALA A 206 -4.42 -6.77 -14.52
N HIS A 207 -5.16 -5.79 -14.01
CA HIS A 207 -5.82 -4.74 -14.81
C HIS A 207 -6.72 -5.36 -15.91
N ALA A 208 -7.61 -6.27 -15.51
CA ALA A 208 -8.44 -7.04 -16.42
C ALA A 208 -9.29 -6.14 -17.32
N GLY A 209 -9.19 -6.35 -18.63
CA GLY A 209 -9.85 -5.54 -19.65
C GLY A 209 -9.06 -4.31 -20.12
N MET A 210 -7.88 -4.01 -19.59
CA MET A 210 -7.02 -2.94 -20.13
C MET A 210 -6.49 -3.27 -21.53
N GLY A 211 -6.53 -4.52 -21.93
CA GLY A 211 -6.13 -5.00 -23.22
C GLY A 211 -6.61 -6.43 -23.45
N GLU A 212 -6.06 -7.06 -24.48
CA GLU A 212 -6.33 -8.48 -24.68
C GLU A 212 -5.81 -9.33 -23.51
N CYS A 213 -6.47 -10.45 -23.24
CA CYS A 213 -6.02 -11.44 -22.27
C CYS A 213 -4.56 -11.87 -22.55
N CYS A 214 -3.70 -12.16 -21.61
CA CYS A 214 -3.91 -12.13 -20.17
C CYS A 214 -2.68 -11.50 -19.52
N ASN A 215 -2.81 -10.32 -18.99
CA ASN A 215 -1.73 -9.73 -18.23
C ASN A 215 -1.73 -10.33 -16.82
N SER A 216 -0.65 -11.03 -16.45
CA SER A 216 -0.58 -11.75 -15.18
C SER A 216 0.62 -11.30 -14.35
N PRO A 217 0.50 -11.27 -13.01
CA PRO A 217 1.67 -11.18 -12.17
C PRO A 217 2.52 -12.44 -12.32
N GLY A 218 3.82 -12.23 -12.47
CA GLY A 218 4.83 -13.26 -12.41
C GLY A 218 5.36 -13.42 -10.98
N GLN A 219 6.69 -13.40 -10.81
CA GLN A 219 7.31 -13.54 -9.50
C GLN A 219 7.36 -12.21 -8.75
N GLY A 220 6.62 -12.07 -7.68
CA GLY A 220 6.49 -10.87 -6.85
C GLY A 220 5.06 -10.36 -6.74
N SER A 221 4.82 -9.30 -5.97
CA SER A 221 3.51 -8.67 -5.81
C SER A 221 2.40 -9.68 -5.45
N PHE A 222 1.40 -9.92 -6.31
CA PHE A 222 0.33 -10.89 -6.06
C PHE A 222 0.83 -12.33 -5.89
N ASP A 223 1.90 -12.73 -6.56
CA ASP A 223 2.49 -14.06 -6.39
C ASP A 223 3.04 -14.26 -4.98
N TYR A 224 3.44 -13.18 -4.33
CA TYR A 224 3.84 -13.23 -2.94
C TYR A 224 2.68 -13.70 -2.03
N PHE A 225 1.47 -13.18 -2.24
CA PHE A 225 0.26 -13.67 -1.54
C PHE A 225 -0.04 -15.13 -1.90
N ALA A 226 0.03 -15.48 -3.18
CA ALA A 226 -0.18 -16.86 -3.63
C ALA A 226 0.78 -17.84 -2.95
N LYS A 227 2.07 -17.50 -2.89
CA LYS A 227 3.08 -18.31 -2.17
C LYS A 227 2.79 -18.44 -0.69
N ARG A 228 2.46 -17.32 -0.02
CA ARG A 228 2.12 -17.32 1.41
C ARG A 228 0.85 -18.09 1.72
N LEU A 229 -0.09 -18.13 0.79
CA LEU A 229 -1.32 -18.91 0.87
C LEU A 229 -1.18 -20.35 0.39
N ASN A 230 0.01 -20.77 -0.04
CA ASN A 230 0.24 -22.10 -0.58
C ASN A 230 -0.65 -22.40 -1.81
N VAL A 231 -0.80 -21.41 -2.71
CA VAL A 231 -1.61 -21.45 -3.93
C VAL A 231 -0.69 -21.49 -5.16
N ASP A 232 -1.07 -22.22 -6.19
CA ASP A 232 -0.31 -22.36 -7.43
C ASP A 232 -0.72 -21.27 -8.43
N ASN A 233 0.06 -20.18 -8.52
CA ASN A 233 -0.17 -19.11 -9.49
C ASN A 233 0.40 -19.48 -10.84
N ILE A 234 -0.45 -19.79 -11.81
CA ILE A 234 -0.04 -20.24 -13.14
C ILE A 234 0.79 -19.18 -13.91
N GLY A 235 0.63 -17.89 -13.61
CA GLY A 235 1.44 -16.83 -14.21
C GLY A 235 2.89 -16.89 -13.78
N ALA A 236 3.16 -17.25 -12.52
CA ALA A 236 4.52 -17.35 -11.98
C ALA A 236 5.33 -18.53 -12.54
N ASP A 237 4.67 -19.53 -13.10
CA ASP A 237 5.33 -20.68 -13.73
C ASP A 237 6.09 -20.26 -15.00
N VAL A 238 5.55 -19.31 -15.75
CA VAL A 238 6.07 -18.90 -17.06
C VAL A 238 6.69 -17.51 -17.09
N LEU A 239 6.32 -16.64 -16.14
CA LEU A 239 6.84 -15.27 -16.04
C LEU A 239 7.92 -15.18 -14.95
N LYS A 240 9.15 -14.92 -15.36
CA LYS A 240 10.27 -14.72 -14.43
C LYS A 240 10.35 -13.30 -13.85
N GLY A 241 9.68 -12.34 -14.49
CA GLY A 241 9.59 -10.94 -14.05
C GLY A 241 8.40 -10.69 -13.13
N LYS A 242 8.24 -9.44 -12.68
CA LYS A 242 7.15 -9.03 -11.78
C LYS A 242 5.76 -9.19 -12.40
N SER A 243 5.63 -8.99 -13.72
CA SER A 243 4.39 -9.16 -14.48
C SER A 243 4.70 -9.33 -15.96
N GLY A 244 3.73 -9.81 -16.71
CA GLY A 244 3.84 -9.95 -18.15
C GLY A 244 2.57 -10.53 -18.75
N ARG A 245 2.57 -10.66 -20.06
CA ARG A 245 1.48 -11.30 -20.80
C ARG A 245 1.76 -12.80 -20.91
N ILE A 246 0.82 -13.62 -20.50
CA ILE A 246 0.87 -15.07 -20.67
C ILE A 246 0.08 -15.49 -21.92
N ASP A 247 0.52 -16.59 -22.52
CA ASP A 247 -0.10 -17.13 -23.72
C ASP A 247 -1.52 -17.64 -23.42
N PRO A 248 -2.53 -17.26 -24.21
CA PRO A 248 -3.90 -17.73 -24.06
C PRO A 248 -4.06 -19.26 -24.13
N GLU A 249 -3.31 -19.96 -24.99
CA GLU A 249 -3.38 -21.43 -25.10
C GLU A 249 -2.81 -22.08 -23.83
N TYR A 250 -1.78 -21.47 -23.23
CA TYR A 250 -1.26 -21.93 -21.95
C TYR A 250 -2.32 -21.83 -20.84
N VAL A 251 -3.05 -20.70 -20.78
CA VAL A 251 -4.13 -20.52 -19.79
C VAL A 251 -5.22 -21.57 -19.95
N LEU A 252 -5.67 -21.83 -21.19
CA LEU A 252 -6.65 -22.87 -21.49
C LEU A 252 -6.14 -24.27 -21.12
N THR A 253 -4.86 -24.56 -21.38
CA THR A 253 -4.26 -25.86 -21.06
C THR A 253 -4.13 -26.09 -19.57
N ARG A 254 -3.79 -25.02 -18.80
CA ARG A 254 -3.66 -25.09 -17.34
C ARG A 254 -5.01 -25.11 -16.63
N ASP A 255 -6.04 -24.55 -17.27
CA ASP A 255 -7.41 -24.49 -16.81
C ASP A 255 -7.53 -24.25 -15.29
N PRO A 256 -7.21 -23.04 -14.83
CA PRO A 256 -7.11 -22.74 -13.40
C PRO A 256 -8.44 -22.93 -12.68
N GLU A 257 -8.38 -23.47 -11.46
CA GLU A 257 -9.55 -23.68 -10.62
C GLU A 257 -10.19 -22.38 -10.09
N VAL A 258 -9.39 -21.31 -9.95
CA VAL A 258 -9.83 -20.00 -9.48
C VAL A 258 -9.32 -18.93 -10.43
N TYR A 259 -10.20 -18.02 -10.81
CA TYR A 259 -9.85 -16.84 -11.58
C TYR A 259 -10.06 -15.58 -10.74
N ILE A 260 -8.99 -14.80 -10.56
CA ILE A 260 -9.01 -13.52 -9.83
C ILE A 260 -8.63 -12.42 -10.83
N ALA A 261 -9.58 -11.57 -11.18
CA ALA A 261 -9.35 -10.37 -11.98
C ALA A 261 -9.07 -9.19 -11.06
N THR A 262 -8.08 -8.35 -11.39
CA THR A 262 -7.90 -7.09 -10.68
C THR A 262 -8.26 -5.90 -11.54
N GLY A 263 -8.78 -4.83 -10.92
CA GLY A 263 -9.21 -3.64 -11.63
C GLY A 263 -9.32 -2.42 -10.73
N GLY A 264 -9.92 -1.37 -11.28
CA GLY A 264 -10.11 -0.11 -10.57
C GLY A 264 -10.93 0.88 -11.36
N GLY A 265 -11.33 2.01 -10.76
CA GLY A 265 -12.08 3.08 -11.41
C GLY A 265 -11.42 3.61 -12.69
N TYR A 266 -10.10 3.58 -12.75
CA TYR A 266 -9.31 3.99 -13.93
C TYR A 266 -9.55 3.11 -15.18
N LEU A 267 -10.16 1.92 -15.04
CA LEU A 267 -10.51 1.04 -16.18
C LEU A 267 -11.90 1.30 -16.76
N ARG A 268 -12.68 2.21 -16.16
CA ARG A 268 -14.05 2.51 -16.59
C ARG A 268 -14.12 2.92 -18.07
N GLN A 269 -13.17 3.74 -18.53
CA GLN A 269 -13.15 4.24 -19.92
C GLN A 269 -12.79 3.19 -20.97
N VAL A 270 -12.16 2.08 -20.56
CA VAL A 270 -11.77 0.98 -21.45
C VAL A 270 -12.63 -0.27 -21.27
N ASN A 271 -13.76 -0.13 -20.59
CA ASN A 271 -14.67 -1.23 -20.26
C ASN A 271 -13.98 -2.42 -19.54
N GLY A 272 -12.95 -2.11 -18.74
CA GLY A 272 -12.29 -3.10 -17.90
C GLY A 272 -13.05 -3.35 -16.60
N LEU A 273 -12.42 -4.12 -15.70
CA LEU A 273 -12.99 -4.41 -14.38
C LEU A 273 -12.97 -3.14 -13.52
N VAL A 274 -14.16 -2.68 -13.13
CA VAL A 274 -14.34 -1.47 -12.31
C VAL A 274 -14.59 -1.86 -10.86
N LEU A 275 -13.69 -1.44 -9.99
CA LEU A 275 -13.75 -1.63 -8.55
C LEU A 275 -13.16 -0.39 -7.86
N GLY A 276 -13.51 -0.16 -6.62
CA GLY A 276 -12.94 0.94 -5.86
C GLY A 276 -13.88 1.56 -4.83
N PRO A 277 -13.37 2.59 -4.12
CA PRO A 277 -14.08 3.21 -3.00
C PRO A 277 -15.41 3.86 -3.35
N ASP A 278 -15.62 4.32 -4.58
CA ASP A 278 -16.84 4.98 -5.06
C ASP A 278 -17.72 4.10 -5.96
N VAL A 279 -17.33 2.84 -6.14
CA VAL A 279 -17.98 1.90 -7.05
C VAL A 279 -19.11 1.15 -6.35
N SER A 280 -20.29 1.12 -6.97
CA SER A 280 -21.41 0.32 -6.46
C SER A 280 -21.21 -1.18 -6.74
N GLU A 281 -21.83 -2.04 -5.90
CA GLU A 281 -21.80 -3.49 -6.13
C GLU A 281 -22.39 -3.88 -7.49
N SER A 282 -23.40 -3.17 -7.94
CA SER A 282 -24.03 -3.39 -9.25
C SER A 282 -23.05 -3.13 -10.40
N GLU A 283 -22.33 -2.00 -10.36
CA GLU A 283 -21.33 -1.64 -11.36
C GLU A 283 -20.16 -2.64 -11.36
N ALA A 284 -19.61 -2.95 -10.18
CA ALA A 284 -18.55 -3.94 -10.02
C ALA A 284 -18.95 -5.30 -10.61
N ARG A 285 -20.14 -5.76 -10.31
CA ARG A 285 -20.66 -7.04 -10.82
C ARG A 285 -20.91 -7.03 -12.33
N GLN A 286 -21.40 -5.92 -12.86
CA GLN A 286 -21.62 -5.78 -14.31
C GLN A 286 -20.29 -5.76 -15.06
N SER A 287 -19.28 -5.02 -14.57
CA SER A 287 -17.95 -4.99 -15.18
C SER A 287 -17.26 -6.35 -15.12
N LEU A 288 -17.39 -7.10 -14.00
CA LEU A 288 -16.88 -8.47 -13.93
C LEU A 288 -17.54 -9.39 -14.95
N LYS A 289 -18.86 -9.33 -15.10
CA LYS A 289 -19.56 -10.12 -16.12
C LYS A 289 -19.06 -9.81 -17.54
N HIS A 290 -18.83 -8.53 -17.84
CA HIS A 290 -18.29 -8.12 -19.14
C HIS A 290 -16.88 -8.72 -19.39
N ILE A 291 -16.02 -8.77 -18.37
CA ILE A 291 -14.70 -9.43 -18.47
C ILE A 291 -14.85 -10.91 -18.86
N LEU A 292 -15.89 -11.59 -18.38
CA LEU A 292 -16.13 -13.01 -18.65
C LEU A 292 -16.70 -13.29 -20.05
N GLU A 293 -17.22 -12.27 -20.75
CA GLU A 293 -17.69 -12.41 -22.13
C GLU A 293 -16.54 -12.59 -23.14
N ARG A 294 -15.31 -12.35 -22.73
CA ARG A 294 -14.13 -12.59 -23.57
C ARG A 294 -13.97 -14.08 -23.88
N PRO A 295 -13.77 -14.45 -25.17
CA PRO A 295 -13.87 -15.83 -25.64
C PRO A 295 -13.05 -16.84 -24.84
N LEU A 296 -11.84 -16.46 -24.41
CA LEU A 296 -10.96 -17.34 -23.64
C LEU A 296 -11.45 -17.52 -22.18
N ILE A 297 -11.75 -16.42 -21.52
CA ILE A 297 -12.05 -16.43 -20.07
C ILE A 297 -13.36 -17.15 -19.80
N GLY A 298 -14.38 -16.94 -20.63
CA GLY A 298 -15.69 -17.55 -20.48
C GLY A 298 -15.70 -19.09 -20.51
N HIS A 299 -14.64 -19.72 -21.01
CA HIS A 299 -14.52 -21.19 -21.13
C HIS A 299 -13.68 -21.84 -20.03
N LEU A 300 -13.18 -21.08 -19.06
CA LEU A 300 -12.40 -21.64 -17.96
C LEU A 300 -13.31 -22.38 -16.95
N SER A 301 -12.84 -23.51 -16.43
CA SER A 301 -13.53 -24.26 -15.37
C SER A 301 -13.84 -23.39 -14.14
N ALA A 302 -13.01 -22.40 -13.84
CA ALA A 302 -13.28 -21.41 -12.81
C ALA A 302 -14.62 -20.68 -13.02
N VAL A 303 -14.98 -20.36 -14.27
CA VAL A 303 -16.26 -19.71 -14.62
C VAL A 303 -17.43 -20.66 -14.46
N GLU A 304 -17.30 -21.88 -14.97
CA GLU A 304 -18.34 -22.92 -14.85
C GLU A 304 -18.65 -23.23 -13.38
N ASN A 305 -17.63 -23.27 -12.54
CA ASN A 305 -17.73 -23.58 -11.11
C ASN A 305 -18.07 -22.35 -10.24
N GLY A 306 -18.18 -21.13 -10.83
CA GLY A 306 -18.48 -19.89 -10.10
C GLY A 306 -17.34 -19.43 -9.19
N ARG A 307 -16.09 -19.85 -9.47
CA ARG A 307 -14.89 -19.45 -8.72
C ARG A 307 -14.17 -18.29 -9.42
N VAL A 308 -14.94 -17.23 -9.67
CA VAL A 308 -14.49 -16.02 -10.34
C VAL A 308 -14.69 -14.83 -9.42
N HIS A 309 -13.63 -14.05 -9.25
CA HIS A 309 -13.55 -12.98 -8.30
C HIS A 309 -12.90 -11.73 -8.90
N GLY A 310 -13.38 -10.57 -8.49
CA GLY A 310 -12.77 -9.27 -8.79
C GLY A 310 -12.17 -8.66 -7.53
N LEU A 311 -10.99 -8.03 -7.65
CA LEU A 311 -10.28 -7.38 -6.56
C LEU A 311 -9.80 -5.99 -6.95
N TYR A 312 -10.00 -4.99 -6.10
CA TYR A 312 -9.48 -3.66 -6.30
C TYR A 312 -7.95 -3.66 -6.25
N HIS A 313 -7.34 -3.27 -7.38
CA HIS A 313 -5.90 -3.45 -7.61
C HIS A 313 -5.04 -2.68 -6.59
N HIS A 314 -5.46 -1.48 -6.19
CA HIS A 314 -4.65 -0.64 -5.32
C HIS A 314 -4.56 -1.11 -3.86
N LEU A 315 -5.35 -2.08 -3.43
CA LEU A 315 -5.21 -2.66 -2.08
C LEU A 315 -3.84 -3.29 -1.85
N ILE A 316 -3.26 -3.88 -2.90
CA ILE A 316 -2.01 -4.65 -2.78
C ILE A 316 -0.80 -3.77 -2.41
N ASN A 317 -0.81 -2.51 -2.85
CA ASN A 317 0.33 -1.59 -2.69
C ASN A 317 0.14 -0.62 -1.50
N THR A 318 -0.63 -1.02 -0.50
CA THR A 318 -0.96 -0.21 0.67
C THR A 318 -1.00 -1.07 1.93
N PRO A 319 -0.97 -0.50 3.12
CA PRO A 319 -1.14 -1.26 4.36
C PRO A 319 -2.48 -1.99 4.48
N LEU A 320 -3.46 -1.70 3.59
CA LEU A 320 -4.74 -2.40 3.52
C LEU A 320 -4.63 -3.77 2.83
N ASN A 321 -3.44 -4.22 2.47
CA ASN A 321 -3.18 -5.49 1.80
C ASN A 321 -3.56 -6.73 2.63
N ILE A 322 -3.84 -6.57 3.92
CA ILE A 322 -4.44 -7.61 4.74
C ILE A 322 -5.79 -8.09 4.18
N LEU A 323 -6.57 -7.18 3.58
CA LEU A 323 -7.84 -7.51 2.91
C LEU A 323 -7.61 -8.41 1.69
N VAL A 324 -6.50 -8.20 0.97
CA VAL A 324 -6.08 -9.07 -0.15
C VAL A 324 -5.77 -10.48 0.36
N LEU A 325 -5.01 -10.59 1.44
CA LEU A 325 -4.68 -11.88 2.05
C LEU A 325 -5.93 -12.65 2.47
N GLU A 326 -6.86 -12.00 3.16
CA GLU A 326 -8.11 -12.59 3.64
C GLU A 326 -8.99 -13.05 2.47
N GLN A 327 -9.18 -12.18 1.45
CA GLN A 327 -10.01 -12.53 0.30
C GLN A 327 -9.42 -13.65 -0.55
N MET A 328 -8.12 -13.58 -0.85
CA MET A 328 -7.46 -14.65 -1.61
C MET A 328 -7.48 -15.98 -0.86
N ALA A 329 -7.32 -15.98 0.48
CA ALA A 329 -7.44 -17.18 1.30
C ALA A 329 -8.85 -17.79 1.19
N LYS A 330 -9.89 -16.96 1.32
CA LYS A 330 -11.29 -17.38 1.25
C LYS A 330 -11.65 -17.92 -0.14
N TRP A 331 -11.20 -17.27 -1.21
CA TRP A 331 -11.46 -17.69 -2.58
C TRP A 331 -10.71 -18.96 -2.96
N SER A 332 -9.49 -19.12 -2.47
CA SER A 332 -8.68 -20.32 -2.75
C SER A 332 -9.16 -21.54 -1.96
N TYR A 333 -9.60 -21.35 -0.71
CA TYR A 333 -9.95 -22.41 0.22
C TYR A 333 -11.27 -22.10 0.96
N PRO A 334 -12.43 -22.05 0.26
CA PRO A 334 -13.68 -21.55 0.82
C PRO A 334 -14.14 -22.31 2.08
N ASP A 335 -13.94 -23.63 2.15
CA ASP A 335 -14.34 -24.42 3.31
C ASP A 335 -13.46 -24.16 4.54
N ARG A 336 -12.19 -23.87 4.34
CA ARG A 336 -11.22 -23.63 5.43
C ARG A 336 -11.29 -22.21 5.99
N PHE A 337 -11.70 -21.25 5.17
CA PHE A 337 -11.75 -19.84 5.51
C PHE A 337 -13.18 -19.25 5.47
N LYS A 338 -14.20 -20.09 5.65
CA LYS A 338 -15.62 -19.65 5.61
C LYS A 338 -15.96 -18.61 6.66
N ASP A 339 -15.24 -18.58 7.77
CA ASP A 339 -15.39 -17.66 8.89
C ASP A 339 -14.58 -16.37 8.74
N ILE A 340 -13.67 -16.30 7.74
CA ILE A 340 -12.98 -15.06 7.38
C ILE A 340 -13.97 -14.12 6.70
N ASP A 341 -13.99 -12.89 7.18
CA ASP A 341 -14.84 -11.83 6.67
C ASP A 341 -14.03 -10.54 6.48
N ALA A 342 -13.49 -10.38 5.27
CA ALA A 342 -12.71 -9.19 4.91
C ALA A 342 -13.57 -7.91 4.93
N GLN A 343 -14.90 -8.03 4.75
CA GLN A 343 -15.80 -6.88 4.86
C GLN A 343 -15.81 -6.37 6.30
N ARG A 344 -15.91 -7.27 7.28
CA ARG A 344 -15.81 -6.90 8.68
C ARG A 344 -14.43 -6.33 9.03
N THR A 345 -13.36 -6.90 8.46
CA THR A 345 -12.01 -6.36 8.63
C THR A 345 -11.89 -4.94 8.07
N LEU A 346 -12.49 -4.66 6.90
CA LEU A 346 -12.56 -3.31 6.33
C LEU A 346 -13.37 -2.35 7.22
N GLU A 347 -14.49 -2.80 7.77
CA GLU A 347 -15.31 -2.02 8.70
C GLU A 347 -14.50 -1.66 9.97
N GLU A 348 -13.77 -2.62 10.56
CA GLU A 348 -12.87 -2.38 11.69
C GLU A 348 -11.76 -1.37 11.35
N ILE A 349 -11.19 -1.43 10.13
CA ILE A 349 -10.19 -0.46 9.66
C ILE A 349 -10.81 0.93 9.55
N ASN A 350 -11.95 1.04 8.88
CA ASN A 350 -12.66 2.30 8.68
C ASN A 350 -13.12 2.97 9.98
N GLU A 351 -13.51 2.18 10.97
CA GLU A 351 -14.03 2.68 12.24
C GLU A 351 -12.91 3.09 13.21
N HIS A 352 -11.78 2.36 13.21
CA HIS A 352 -10.82 2.48 14.29
C HIS A 352 -9.42 2.97 13.89
N TYR A 353 -9.07 2.88 12.60
CA TYR A 353 -7.68 3.07 12.19
C TYR A 353 -7.45 4.12 11.11
N ILE A 354 -8.43 4.41 10.27
CA ILE A 354 -8.28 5.35 9.17
C ILE A 354 -9.31 6.46 9.25
N SER A 355 -8.89 7.70 8.97
CA SER A 355 -9.80 8.86 9.07
C SER A 355 -10.67 9.03 7.84
N ASP A 356 -10.21 8.54 6.71
CA ASP A 356 -10.85 8.66 5.41
C ASP A 356 -11.29 7.28 4.95
N PRO A 357 -12.53 6.86 5.28
CA PRO A 357 -12.98 5.48 5.12
C PRO A 357 -13.04 5.07 3.65
N PHE A 358 -12.59 3.87 3.37
CA PHE A 358 -12.75 3.20 2.08
C PHE A 358 -14.16 2.62 2.01
N MET A 359 -15.00 3.25 1.22
CA MET A 359 -16.38 2.81 0.97
C MET A 359 -16.48 2.25 -0.45
N GLY A 360 -17.57 1.54 -0.77
CA GLY A 360 -17.78 1.00 -2.11
C GLY A 360 -17.32 -0.45 -2.28
N SER A 361 -17.16 -0.88 -3.52
CA SER A 361 -16.86 -2.28 -3.85
C SER A 361 -15.39 -2.49 -4.10
N LEU A 362 -14.66 -2.94 -3.07
CA LEU A 362 -13.23 -3.27 -3.18
C LEU A 362 -13.01 -4.70 -3.72
N TRP A 363 -14.03 -5.51 -3.74
CA TRP A 363 -14.08 -6.85 -4.36
C TRP A 363 -15.49 -7.20 -4.80
N VAL A 364 -15.59 -8.19 -5.65
CA VAL A 364 -16.86 -8.72 -6.15
C VAL A 364 -16.72 -10.20 -6.50
N ASP A 365 -17.75 -10.97 -6.21
CA ASP A 365 -17.84 -12.37 -6.55
C ASP A 365 -18.86 -12.60 -7.67
N LEU A 366 -18.57 -13.53 -8.58
CA LEU A 366 -19.56 -14.03 -9.50
C LEU A 366 -20.50 -14.95 -8.72
N LYS A 367 -21.69 -14.42 -8.36
CA LYS A 367 -22.75 -15.26 -7.81
C LYS A 367 -23.46 -15.97 -8.97
N LYS A 368 -23.63 -17.28 -8.84
CA LYS A 368 -24.51 -18.07 -9.74
C LYS A 368 -25.95 -17.63 -9.56
#